data_1816ee2b4086c9ab7b06d1d834d21822
#
_entry.id   1816ee2b4086c9ab7b06d1d834d21822
#
_cell.length_a   1.000
_cell.length_b   1.000
_cell.length_c   1.000
_cell.angle_alpha   90.00
_cell.angle_beta   90.00
_cell.angle_gamma   90.00
#
_symmetry.space_group_name_H-M   'P 1'
#
loop_
_entity.id
_entity.type
_entity.pdbx_description
1 polymer ?
#
loop_
_entity_poly.entity_id
_entity_poly.type
_entity_poly.pdbx_seq_one_letter_code
_entity_poly.pdbx_strand_id
1 'polypeptide(L)'
;MKLTSPFVFTDMEKTVNRLSKAIENNEVIVIYGDFDADGVTSTAILYKTLKFLGANVHYFIPDRENEGHGFDNKALIKLMTTIKPKVIISVDCGISDVNAVKFLNSFKIIDVIITDHHEAPEELPEAYAIVNPKAPNALDETLSAKQIEHLTYLAGCGVAFKVSQAKLMK
;
A
#
# COMPACT_ATOMS: atom_id res chain seq x y z
N MET A 1 -24.33 -9.61 -6.43
CA MET A 1 -23.79 -8.27 -6.15
C MET A 1 -22.51 -8.11 -6.97
N LYS A 2 -22.40 -7.10 -7.84
CA LYS A 2 -21.19 -6.88 -8.66
C LYS A 2 -20.23 -6.00 -7.84
N LEU A 3 -18.98 -6.44 -7.66
CA LEU A 3 -17.95 -5.63 -7.01
C LEU A 3 -17.62 -4.41 -7.87
N THR A 4 -17.44 -3.25 -7.24
CA THR A 4 -16.91 -2.06 -7.92
C THR A 4 -15.53 -2.36 -8.48
N SER A 5 -15.23 -1.90 -9.70
CA SER A 5 -13.92 -2.05 -10.32
C SER A 5 -12.82 -1.48 -9.39
N PRO A 6 -11.67 -2.14 -9.24
CA PRO A 6 -10.56 -1.57 -8.49
C PRO A 6 -9.90 -0.38 -9.22
N PHE A 7 -10.06 -0.28 -10.53
CA PHE A 7 -9.49 0.80 -11.34
C PHE A 7 -10.22 2.14 -11.23
N VAL A 8 -11.21 2.24 -10.33
CA VAL A 8 -11.80 3.52 -9.92
C VAL A 8 -10.89 4.33 -8.98
N PHE A 9 -9.86 3.72 -8.41
CA PHE A 9 -8.81 4.44 -7.70
C PHE A 9 -7.80 5.01 -8.71
N THR A 10 -7.56 6.30 -8.65
CA THR A 10 -6.72 7.06 -9.60
C THR A 10 -5.32 6.45 -9.77
N ASP A 11 -4.68 6.07 -8.66
CA ASP A 11 -3.32 5.51 -8.67
C ASP A 11 -3.28 3.96 -8.79
N MET A 12 -4.44 3.29 -8.97
CA MET A 12 -4.46 1.83 -9.03
C MET A 12 -3.68 1.27 -10.22
N GLU A 13 -3.83 1.87 -11.38
CA GLU A 13 -3.10 1.41 -12.57
C GLU A 13 -1.58 1.58 -12.42
N LYS A 14 -1.16 2.71 -11.87
CA LYS A 14 0.25 3.00 -11.55
C LYS A 14 0.81 2.00 -10.55
N THR A 15 0.04 1.68 -9.50
CA THR A 15 0.36 0.66 -8.49
C THR A 15 0.57 -0.71 -9.13
N VAL A 16 -0.41 -1.19 -9.91
CA VAL A 16 -0.36 -2.52 -10.53
C VAL A 16 0.79 -2.62 -11.53
N ASN A 17 1.02 -1.59 -12.34
CA ASN A 17 2.13 -1.56 -13.30
C ASN A 17 3.48 -1.62 -12.58
N ARG A 18 3.64 -0.90 -11.46
CA ARG A 18 4.87 -0.96 -10.66
C ARG A 18 5.11 -2.34 -10.05
N LEU A 19 4.06 -2.95 -9.49
CA LEU A 19 4.14 -4.31 -8.95
C LEU A 19 4.43 -5.34 -10.06
N SER A 20 3.84 -5.21 -11.25
CA SER A 20 4.14 -6.06 -12.40
C SER A 20 5.60 -5.99 -12.79
N LYS A 21 6.14 -4.76 -12.94
CA LYS A 21 7.55 -4.54 -13.23
C LYS A 21 8.47 -5.14 -12.17
N ALA A 22 8.10 -5.04 -10.88
CA ALA A 22 8.87 -5.66 -9.81
C ALA A 22 8.91 -7.19 -9.91
N ILE A 23 7.77 -7.82 -10.24
CA ILE A 23 7.68 -9.27 -10.42
C ILE A 23 8.52 -9.71 -11.63
N GLU A 24 8.37 -9.04 -12.78
CA GLU A 24 9.10 -9.35 -14.01
C GLU A 24 10.61 -9.26 -13.84
N ASN A 25 11.08 -8.28 -13.06
CA ASN A 25 12.50 -8.06 -12.79
C ASN A 25 13.02 -8.79 -11.55
N ASN A 26 12.19 -9.62 -10.91
CA ASN A 26 12.49 -10.30 -9.63
C ASN A 26 13.00 -9.31 -8.53
N GLU A 27 12.46 -8.09 -8.54
CA GLU A 27 12.78 -7.09 -7.53
C GLU A 27 12.15 -7.46 -6.18
N VAL A 28 12.86 -7.15 -5.11
CA VAL A 28 12.36 -7.40 -3.75
C VAL A 28 11.25 -6.42 -3.40
N ILE A 29 10.09 -6.95 -3.06
CA ILE A 29 8.93 -6.20 -2.56
C ILE A 29 8.79 -6.46 -1.05
N VAL A 30 8.63 -5.40 -0.26
CA VAL A 30 8.26 -5.51 1.16
C VAL A 30 6.87 -4.94 1.36
N ILE A 31 5.98 -5.75 1.93
CA ILE A 31 4.69 -5.29 2.46
C ILE A 31 4.92 -4.85 3.90
N TYR A 32 4.66 -3.59 4.18
CA TYR A 32 4.73 -3.01 5.52
C TYR A 32 3.31 -2.86 6.06
N GLY A 33 2.93 -3.70 7.02
CA GLY A 33 1.58 -3.71 7.60
C GLY A 33 1.52 -2.99 8.94
N ASP A 34 0.30 -2.78 9.44
CA ASP A 34 0.06 -2.42 10.84
C ASP A 34 -0.10 -3.70 11.69
N PHE A 35 0.05 -3.56 13.02
CA PHE A 35 0.04 -4.67 13.97
C PHE A 35 -1.37 -5.11 14.41
N ASP A 36 -2.40 -4.34 14.10
CA ASP A 36 -3.77 -4.69 14.48
C ASP A 36 -4.41 -5.73 13.52
N ALA A 37 -5.66 -6.09 13.78
CA ALA A 37 -6.36 -7.12 13.01
C ALA A 37 -6.54 -6.72 11.53
N ASP A 38 -6.74 -5.42 11.25
CA ASP A 38 -6.92 -4.92 9.89
C ASP A 38 -5.57 -4.93 9.14
N GLY A 39 -4.50 -4.45 9.76
CA GLY A 39 -3.15 -4.48 9.18
C GLY A 39 -2.64 -5.90 8.94
N VAL A 40 -2.84 -6.83 9.88
CA VAL A 40 -2.45 -8.24 9.72
C VAL A 40 -3.23 -8.91 8.59
N THR A 41 -4.55 -8.69 8.51
CA THR A 41 -5.38 -9.27 7.44
C THR A 41 -5.08 -8.65 6.08
N SER A 42 -4.83 -7.33 6.02
CA SER A 42 -4.37 -6.61 4.83
C SER A 42 -3.06 -7.18 4.29
N THR A 43 -2.09 -7.36 5.18
CA THR A 43 -0.79 -7.97 4.88
C THR A 43 -0.96 -9.38 4.33
N ALA A 44 -1.79 -10.21 4.96
CA ALA A 44 -2.02 -11.58 4.54
C ALA A 44 -2.67 -11.68 3.14
N ILE A 45 -3.63 -10.81 2.83
CA ILE A 45 -4.30 -10.74 1.51
C ILE A 45 -3.27 -10.41 0.43
N LEU A 46 -2.54 -9.32 0.61
CA LEU A 46 -1.61 -8.86 -0.42
C LEU A 46 -0.40 -9.79 -0.56
N TYR A 47 0.14 -10.30 0.56
CA TYR A 47 1.25 -11.26 0.55
C TYR A 47 0.89 -12.53 -0.22
N LYS A 48 -0.27 -13.15 0.09
CA LYS A 48 -0.71 -14.36 -0.61
C LYS A 48 -0.90 -14.10 -2.11
N THR A 49 -1.47 -12.96 -2.48
CA THR A 49 -1.66 -12.58 -3.87
C THR A 49 -0.34 -12.43 -4.60
N LEU A 50 0.59 -11.63 -4.08
CA LEU A 50 1.89 -11.41 -4.70
C LEU A 50 2.73 -12.70 -4.73
N LYS A 51 2.67 -13.51 -3.67
CA LYS A 51 3.36 -14.80 -3.63
C LYS A 51 2.82 -15.78 -4.69
N PHE A 52 1.50 -15.84 -4.85
CA PHE A 52 0.86 -16.65 -5.89
C PHE A 52 1.30 -16.23 -7.30
N LEU A 53 1.53 -14.95 -7.53
CA LEU A 53 2.02 -14.39 -8.79
C LEU A 53 3.55 -14.52 -8.98
N GLY A 54 4.23 -15.21 -8.09
CA GLY A 54 5.68 -15.45 -8.19
C GLY A 54 6.57 -14.29 -7.75
N ALA A 55 6.03 -13.29 -7.05
CA ALA A 55 6.82 -12.17 -6.56
C ALA A 55 7.89 -12.59 -5.54
N ASN A 56 9.03 -11.92 -5.57
CA ASN A 56 10.03 -11.94 -4.49
C ASN A 56 9.55 -11.00 -3.37
N VAL A 57 8.63 -11.49 -2.57
CA VAL A 57 7.89 -10.70 -1.59
C VAL A 57 8.18 -11.13 -0.16
N HIS A 58 8.42 -10.15 0.69
CA HIS A 58 8.53 -10.25 2.14
C HIS A 58 7.46 -9.39 2.79
N TYR A 59 7.22 -9.59 4.07
CA TYR A 59 6.37 -8.70 4.86
C TYR A 59 7.06 -8.31 6.16
N PHE A 60 6.65 -7.19 6.69
CA PHE A 60 7.05 -6.68 7.99
C PHE A 60 5.82 -6.12 8.69
N ILE A 61 5.63 -6.51 9.93
CA ILE A 61 4.59 -5.98 10.81
C ILE A 61 5.33 -5.46 12.05
N PRO A 62 5.21 -4.17 12.37
CA PRO A 62 5.89 -3.59 13.52
C PRO A 62 5.39 -4.17 14.84
N ASP A 63 6.26 -4.21 15.83
CA ASP A 63 5.88 -4.53 17.20
C ASP A 63 5.26 -3.30 17.87
N ARG A 64 4.04 -3.45 18.36
CA ARG A 64 3.27 -2.39 19.01
C ARG A 64 4.03 -1.68 20.13
N GLU A 65 4.78 -2.44 20.94
CA GLU A 65 5.47 -1.92 22.11
C GLU A 65 6.75 -1.16 21.77
N ASN A 66 7.41 -1.53 20.66
CA ASN A 66 8.74 -1.05 20.32
C ASN A 66 8.78 -0.08 19.12
N GLU A 67 7.84 -0.19 18.19
CA GLU A 67 7.90 0.49 16.88
C GLU A 67 6.69 1.41 16.62
N GLY A 68 5.60 1.28 17.39
CA GLY A 68 4.41 2.15 17.29
C GLY A 68 3.58 1.90 16.02
N HIS A 69 2.77 2.90 15.64
CA HIS A 69 1.94 2.88 14.43
C HIS A 69 2.66 3.54 13.25
N GLY A 70 2.35 3.10 12.03
CA GLY A 70 2.90 3.67 10.80
C GLY A 70 4.36 3.28 10.53
N PHE A 71 5.02 4.04 9.68
CA PHE A 71 6.41 3.79 9.33
C PHE A 71 7.38 4.20 10.45
N ASP A 72 8.02 3.23 11.08
CA ASP A 72 9.12 3.46 12.03
C ASP A 72 10.46 3.55 11.33
N ASN A 73 11.22 4.62 11.60
CA ASN A 73 12.52 4.84 10.94
C ASN A 73 13.55 3.75 11.25
N LYS A 74 13.54 3.15 12.45
CA LYS A 74 14.49 2.08 12.80
C LYS A 74 14.13 0.81 12.05
N ALA A 75 12.83 0.49 11.97
CA ALA A 75 12.33 -0.62 11.18
C ALA A 75 12.67 -0.45 9.69
N LEU A 76 12.47 0.75 9.13
CA LEU A 76 12.82 1.06 7.75
C LEU A 76 14.34 0.88 7.49
N ILE A 77 15.20 1.39 8.35
CA ILE A 77 16.66 1.22 8.23
C ILE A 77 17.02 -0.27 8.27
N LYS A 78 16.42 -1.05 9.18
CA LYS A 78 16.62 -2.50 9.26
C LYS A 78 16.19 -3.18 7.96
N LEU A 79 15.01 -2.88 7.42
CA LEU A 79 14.54 -3.42 6.15
C LEU A 79 15.49 -3.11 4.99
N MET A 80 15.94 -1.86 4.90
CA MET A 80 16.87 -1.40 3.86
C MET A 80 18.24 -2.08 3.91
N THR A 81 18.73 -2.36 5.11
CA THR A 81 20.05 -2.98 5.28
C THR A 81 20.04 -4.49 5.13
N THR A 82 18.95 -5.16 5.57
CA THR A 82 18.85 -6.63 5.59
C THR A 82 18.16 -7.20 4.35
N ILE A 83 17.04 -6.60 3.92
CA ILE A 83 16.20 -7.11 2.83
C ILE A 83 16.45 -6.37 1.51
N LYS A 84 16.83 -5.09 1.58
CA LYS A 84 17.15 -4.23 0.43
C LYS A 84 16.03 -4.15 -0.61
N PRO A 85 14.81 -3.74 -0.22
CA PRO A 85 13.67 -3.68 -1.12
C PRO A 85 13.86 -2.68 -2.26
N LYS A 86 13.21 -2.92 -3.38
CA LYS A 86 13.01 -1.97 -4.48
C LYS A 86 11.62 -1.34 -4.43
N VAL A 87 10.68 -2.03 -3.81
CA VAL A 87 9.32 -1.53 -3.56
C VAL A 87 8.98 -1.78 -2.09
N ILE A 88 8.50 -0.75 -1.42
CA ILE A 88 7.81 -0.85 -0.14
C ILE A 88 6.36 -0.49 -0.40
N ILE A 89 5.47 -1.42 -0.11
CA ILE A 89 4.02 -1.17 -0.16
C ILE A 89 3.44 -1.26 1.24
N SER A 90 2.91 -0.14 1.75
CA SER A 90 2.21 -0.17 3.03
C SER A 90 0.79 -0.71 2.88
N VAL A 91 0.28 -1.33 3.92
CA VAL A 91 -1.11 -1.73 4.03
C VAL A 91 -1.65 -1.30 5.39
N ASP A 92 -2.80 -0.63 5.38
CA ASP A 92 -3.47 -0.13 6.58
C ASP A 92 -2.68 0.91 7.39
N CYS A 93 -1.71 1.55 6.76
CA CYS A 93 -0.90 2.62 7.34
C CYS A 93 -0.18 3.42 6.25
N GLY A 94 0.44 4.52 6.64
CA GLY A 94 1.37 5.24 5.78
C GLY A 94 0.85 6.58 5.26
N ILE A 95 -0.46 6.82 5.23
CA ILE A 95 -1.02 8.07 4.65
C ILE A 95 -0.57 9.32 5.42
N SER A 96 -0.26 9.20 6.70
CA SER A 96 0.21 10.29 7.54
C SER A 96 1.73 10.36 7.69
N ASP A 97 2.47 9.42 7.10
CA ASP A 97 3.91 9.24 7.34
C ASP A 97 4.81 10.05 6.37
N VAL A 98 4.49 11.34 6.19
CA VAL A 98 5.19 12.25 5.27
C VAL A 98 6.72 12.21 5.44
N ASN A 99 7.20 12.31 6.69
CA ASN A 99 8.64 12.34 6.99
C ASN A 99 9.34 11.01 6.68
N ALA A 100 8.68 9.89 6.94
CA ALA A 100 9.24 8.56 6.67
C ALA A 100 9.32 8.30 5.16
N VAL A 101 8.31 8.70 4.39
CA VAL A 101 8.34 8.62 2.92
C VAL A 101 9.42 9.53 2.35
N LYS A 102 9.56 10.75 2.86
CA LYS A 102 10.65 11.67 2.47
C LYS A 102 12.03 11.08 2.77
N PHE A 103 12.18 10.42 3.92
CA PHE A 103 13.40 9.69 4.26
C PHE A 103 13.70 8.57 3.25
N LEU A 104 12.72 7.73 2.92
CA LEU A 104 12.88 6.66 1.92
C LEU A 104 13.22 7.21 0.53
N ASN A 105 12.58 8.31 0.11
CA ASN A 105 12.84 8.96 -1.18
C ASN A 105 14.26 9.51 -1.30
N SER A 106 14.90 9.87 -0.17
CA SER A 106 16.29 10.36 -0.18
C SER A 106 17.29 9.36 -0.75
N PHE A 107 16.97 8.06 -0.69
CA PHE A 107 17.83 6.99 -1.25
C PHE A 107 17.69 6.84 -2.76
N LYS A 108 16.62 7.36 -3.39
CA LYS A 108 16.37 7.33 -4.86
C LYS A 108 16.40 5.94 -5.51
N ILE A 109 16.24 4.88 -4.73
CA ILE A 109 16.33 3.48 -5.19
C ILE A 109 15.12 2.63 -4.77
N ILE A 110 14.18 3.21 -4.04
CA ILE A 110 13.01 2.56 -3.49
C ILE A 110 11.77 3.33 -3.93
N ASP A 111 10.80 2.63 -4.48
CA ASP A 111 9.48 3.18 -4.74
C ASP A 111 8.54 2.82 -3.58
N VAL A 112 7.91 3.84 -2.99
CA VAL A 112 6.94 3.69 -1.90
C VAL A 112 5.53 3.74 -2.46
N ILE A 113 4.74 2.71 -2.20
CA ILE A 113 3.31 2.65 -2.51
C ILE A 113 2.56 2.65 -1.18
N ILE A 114 1.58 3.54 -1.03
CA ILE A 114 0.74 3.59 0.16
C ILE A 114 -0.62 2.99 -0.18
N THR A 115 -1.06 2.00 0.61
CA THR A 115 -2.44 1.53 0.59
C THR A 115 -3.03 1.65 1.98
N ASP A 116 -4.01 2.53 2.13
CA ASP A 116 -4.52 2.94 3.43
C ASP A 116 -6.01 3.30 3.35
N HIS A 117 -6.66 3.48 4.48
CA HIS A 117 -8.06 3.91 4.59
C HIS A 117 -8.29 4.99 5.65
N HIS A 118 -7.23 5.36 6.37
CA HIS A 118 -7.27 6.43 7.36
C HIS A 118 -7.49 7.80 6.71
N GLU A 119 -7.91 8.77 7.52
CA GLU A 119 -8.09 10.15 7.06
C GLU A 119 -6.77 10.71 6.52
N ALA A 120 -6.83 11.30 5.35
CA ALA A 120 -5.66 11.89 4.72
C ALA A 120 -5.32 13.25 5.37
N PRO A 121 -4.04 13.52 5.68
CA PRO A 121 -3.60 14.83 6.14
C PRO A 121 -3.66 15.87 5.00
N GLU A 122 -3.50 17.16 5.35
CA GLU A 122 -3.42 18.24 4.34
C GLU A 122 -2.21 18.06 3.41
N GLU A 123 -1.04 17.68 3.97
CA GLU A 123 0.16 17.36 3.22
C GLU A 123 0.26 15.84 3.06
N LEU A 124 0.10 15.37 1.81
CA LEU A 124 0.26 13.96 1.49
C LEU A 124 1.73 13.56 1.39
N PRO A 125 2.09 12.31 1.76
CA PRO A 125 3.42 11.79 1.48
C PRO A 125 3.71 11.79 -0.03
N GLU A 126 4.91 12.16 -0.44
CA GLU A 126 5.39 12.08 -1.82
C GLU A 126 5.68 10.61 -2.22
N ALA A 127 4.68 9.75 -2.09
CA ALA A 127 4.79 8.35 -2.48
C ALA A 127 4.75 8.16 -4.00
N TYR A 128 5.29 7.04 -4.49
CA TYR A 128 5.16 6.65 -5.90
C TYR A 128 3.70 6.54 -6.31
N ALA A 129 2.84 5.95 -5.47
CA ALA A 129 1.39 5.85 -5.68
C ALA A 129 0.68 5.81 -4.32
N ILE A 130 -0.56 6.35 -4.28
CA ILE A 130 -1.42 6.34 -3.09
C ILE A 130 -2.78 5.75 -3.47
N VAL A 131 -3.12 4.62 -2.85
CA VAL A 131 -4.43 3.98 -2.94
C VAL A 131 -5.12 4.12 -1.59
N ASN A 132 -5.81 5.25 -1.41
CA ASN A 132 -6.60 5.54 -0.22
C ASN A 132 -7.88 6.25 -0.66
N PRO A 133 -9.08 5.70 -0.39
CA PRO A 133 -10.34 6.28 -0.87
C PRO A 133 -10.68 7.64 -0.29
N LYS A 134 -9.99 8.05 0.78
CA LYS A 134 -10.19 9.34 1.46
C LYS A 134 -9.13 10.38 1.11
N ALA A 135 -8.14 10.02 0.29
CA ALA A 135 -7.16 11.00 -0.19
C ALA A 135 -7.80 11.91 -1.26
N PRO A 136 -7.35 13.17 -1.36
CA PRO A 136 -7.81 14.09 -2.40
C PRO A 136 -7.64 13.49 -3.80
N ASN A 137 -8.66 13.60 -4.64
CA ASN A 137 -8.67 13.11 -6.03
C ASN A 137 -8.33 11.62 -6.20
N ALA A 138 -8.54 10.82 -5.16
CA ALA A 138 -8.19 9.38 -5.15
C ALA A 138 -9.15 8.51 -5.94
N LEU A 139 -10.35 8.98 -6.21
CA LEU A 139 -11.41 8.22 -6.85
C LEU A 139 -11.86 8.89 -8.16
N ASP A 140 -12.30 8.05 -9.11
CA ASP A 140 -12.85 8.48 -10.40
C ASP A 140 -14.07 9.40 -10.19
N GLU A 141 -14.07 10.56 -10.83
CA GLU A 141 -15.11 11.59 -10.74
C GLU A 141 -16.47 11.12 -11.31
N THR A 142 -16.49 10.05 -12.10
CA THR A 142 -17.72 9.49 -12.68
C THR A 142 -18.52 8.61 -11.71
N LEU A 143 -17.98 8.35 -10.52
CA LEU A 143 -18.63 7.54 -9.50
C LEU A 143 -19.85 8.25 -8.91
N SER A 144 -20.91 7.49 -8.67
CA SER A 144 -22.07 7.97 -7.90
C SER A 144 -21.70 8.18 -6.43
N ALA A 145 -22.40 9.09 -5.75
CA ALA A 145 -22.19 9.34 -4.31
C ALA A 145 -22.26 8.05 -3.48
N LYS A 146 -23.16 7.12 -3.81
CA LYS A 146 -23.26 5.82 -3.14
C LYS A 146 -22.03 4.92 -3.34
N GLN A 147 -21.40 4.99 -4.52
CA GLN A 147 -20.18 4.22 -4.78
C GLN A 147 -18.99 4.83 -4.03
N ILE A 148 -18.90 6.16 -4.00
CA ILE A 148 -17.89 6.88 -3.22
C ILE A 148 -18.02 6.52 -1.74
N GLU A 149 -19.23 6.63 -1.20
CA GLU A 149 -19.54 6.26 0.19
C GLU A 149 -19.07 4.83 0.51
N HIS A 150 -19.44 3.84 -0.32
CA HIS A 150 -19.02 2.45 -0.10
C HIS A 150 -17.50 2.25 -0.15
N LEU A 151 -16.78 3.02 -0.97
CA LEU A 151 -15.32 2.93 -1.05
C LEU A 151 -14.65 3.59 0.16
N THR A 152 -15.18 4.73 0.63
CA THR A 152 -14.64 5.42 1.80
C THR A 152 -14.88 4.68 3.12
N TYR A 153 -15.85 3.76 3.16
CA TYR A 153 -16.07 2.85 4.30
C TYR A 153 -15.24 1.55 4.25
N LEU A 154 -14.41 1.36 3.24
CA LEU A 154 -13.51 0.19 3.23
C LEU A 154 -12.54 0.26 4.41
N ALA A 155 -12.37 -0.85 5.09
CA ALA A 155 -11.26 -1.08 6.01
C ALA A 155 -9.95 -1.27 5.22
N GLY A 156 -8.80 -1.24 5.87
CA GLY A 156 -7.51 -1.46 5.20
C GLY A 156 -7.46 -2.76 4.41
N CYS A 157 -8.01 -3.85 4.96
CA CYS A 157 -8.11 -5.13 4.26
C CYS A 157 -8.98 -5.06 3.00
N GLY A 158 -9.98 -4.19 2.97
CA GLY A 158 -10.78 -3.91 1.79
C GLY A 158 -9.98 -3.19 0.70
N VAL A 159 -9.11 -2.25 1.07
CA VAL A 159 -8.20 -1.57 0.14
C VAL A 159 -7.14 -2.54 -0.38
N ALA A 160 -6.51 -3.34 0.49
CA ALA A 160 -5.56 -4.38 0.10
C ALA A 160 -6.20 -5.42 -0.85
N PHE A 161 -7.47 -5.78 -0.60
CA PHE A 161 -8.23 -6.62 -1.52
C PHE A 161 -8.43 -5.96 -2.90
N LYS A 162 -8.69 -4.65 -2.96
CA LYS A 162 -8.81 -3.92 -4.24
C LYS A 162 -7.51 -3.94 -5.04
N VAL A 163 -6.36 -3.76 -4.38
CA VAL A 163 -5.04 -3.89 -5.03
C VAL A 163 -4.83 -5.32 -5.55
N SER A 164 -5.14 -6.33 -4.73
CA SER A 164 -5.06 -7.73 -5.11
C SER A 164 -5.99 -8.07 -6.28
N GLN A 165 -7.23 -7.57 -6.25
CA GLN A 165 -8.19 -7.72 -7.35
C GLN A 165 -7.66 -7.11 -8.64
N ALA A 166 -7.15 -5.88 -8.60
CA ALA A 166 -6.59 -5.20 -9.75
C ALA A 166 -5.40 -5.96 -10.35
N LYS A 167 -4.51 -6.45 -9.48
CA LYS A 167 -3.31 -7.20 -9.90
C LYS A 167 -3.64 -8.55 -10.54
N LEU A 168 -4.71 -9.22 -10.11
CA LEU A 168 -5.18 -10.47 -10.70
C LEU A 168 -5.96 -10.29 -12.00
N MET A 169 -6.41 -9.07 -12.31
CA MET A 169 -7.12 -8.73 -13.55
C MET A 169 -6.17 -8.34 -14.69
N LYS A 170 -4.91 -8.10 -14.39
CA LYS A 170 -3.83 -7.77 -15.35
C LYS A 170 -2.76 -8.85 -15.41
#